data_24706ba7200cd4c50731af389adaa2d8
#
_entry.id   24706ba7200cd4c50731af389adaa2d8
#
_cell.length_a   1.000
_cell.length_b   1.000
_cell.length_c   1.000
_cell.angle_alpha   90.00
_cell.angle_beta   90.00
_cell.angle_gamma   90.00
#
_symmetry.space_group_name_H-M   'P 1'
#
loop_
_entity.id
_entity.type
_entity.pdbx_description
1 polymer ?
#
loop_
_entity_poly.entity_id
_entity_poly.type
_entity_poly.pdbx_seq_one_letter_code
_entity_poly.pdbx_strand_id
1 'polypeptide(L)'
;MAFTLQLGDSAPDFSLPGVDGRTYSLADFSGSPVLVVVFSCVHCPYVVNSEERMLQFDADYSSRGVGFVAINSNAETTYADDGFEGMVARSAERGFNFPFLHDQSQEIALAYGALRTPHYFVFDGERKLRYTGRMDDNPRNPGKETTHELRDAVDALLENREVEVPLTNPIGCNVKWSGQEKHWMPAEACDIV
;
A
#
# COMPACT_ATOMS: atom_id res chain seq x y z
N MET A 1 4.59 7.72 -20.95
CA MET A 1 4.74 6.50 -20.12
C MET A 1 3.83 6.70 -18.93
N ALA A 2 3.04 5.73 -18.50
CA ALA A 2 2.18 5.90 -17.34
C ALA A 2 3.03 6.11 -16.09
N PHE A 3 2.59 6.96 -15.16
CA PHE A 3 3.30 7.19 -13.91
C PHE A 3 3.23 5.95 -12.99
N THR A 4 2.05 5.39 -12.85
CA THR A 4 1.80 4.21 -12.01
C THR A 4 2.12 2.91 -12.76
N LEU A 5 2.60 1.89 -12.07
CA LEU A 5 2.81 0.54 -12.59
C LEU A 5 1.58 0.04 -13.34
N GLN A 6 1.83 -0.66 -14.44
CA GLN A 6 0.79 -1.25 -15.27
C GLN A 6 0.59 -2.73 -14.96
N LEU A 7 -0.59 -3.26 -15.25
CA LEU A 7 -0.87 -4.69 -15.10
C LEU A 7 0.17 -5.53 -15.86
N GLY A 8 0.71 -6.54 -15.19
CA GLY A 8 1.77 -7.40 -15.72
C GLY A 8 3.20 -6.89 -15.48
N ASP A 9 3.39 -5.64 -15.02
CA ASP A 9 4.70 -5.15 -14.62
C ASP A 9 5.23 -5.96 -13.43
N SER A 10 6.54 -6.08 -13.34
CA SER A 10 7.18 -6.72 -12.18
C SER A 10 7.22 -5.76 -11.00
N ALA A 11 7.03 -6.28 -9.79
CA ALA A 11 7.24 -5.51 -8.57
C ALA A 11 8.66 -4.91 -8.54
N PRO A 12 8.80 -3.60 -8.41
CA PRO A 12 10.10 -2.99 -8.13
C PRO A 12 10.67 -3.53 -6.82
N ASP A 13 11.97 -3.78 -6.82
CA ASP A 13 12.67 -4.24 -5.61
C ASP A 13 12.73 -3.12 -4.56
N PHE A 14 12.77 -3.51 -3.30
CA PHE A 14 12.97 -2.60 -2.19
C PHE A 14 13.79 -3.26 -1.08
N SER A 15 14.46 -2.44 -0.29
CA SER A 15 15.12 -2.84 0.96
C SER A 15 14.99 -1.67 1.94
N LEU A 16 14.02 -1.75 2.85
CA LEU A 16 13.60 -0.63 3.68
C LEU A 16 13.60 -0.99 5.17
N PRO A 17 13.90 -0.03 6.07
CA PRO A 17 13.80 -0.24 7.51
C PRO A 17 12.33 -0.33 7.94
N GLY A 18 12.02 -1.34 8.74
CA GLY A 18 10.74 -1.52 9.40
C GLY A 18 10.72 -0.91 10.81
N VAL A 19 9.54 -0.52 11.26
CA VAL A 19 9.34 0.06 12.61
C VAL A 19 9.66 -0.92 13.75
N ASP A 20 9.77 -2.20 13.47
CA ASP A 20 10.16 -3.27 14.39
C ASP A 20 11.70 -3.43 14.52
N GLY A 21 12.48 -2.57 13.85
CA GLY A 21 13.95 -2.59 13.86
C GLY A 21 14.57 -3.58 12.87
N ARG A 22 13.76 -4.26 12.04
CA ARG A 22 14.26 -5.14 10.96
C ARG A 22 14.30 -4.38 9.65
N THR A 23 15.15 -4.83 8.72
CA THR A 23 15.09 -4.43 7.32
C THR A 23 14.32 -5.50 6.53
N TYR A 24 13.42 -5.06 5.67
CA TYR A 24 12.63 -5.92 4.80
C TYR A 24 12.93 -5.61 3.34
N SER A 25 13.02 -6.65 2.55
CA SER A 25 13.19 -6.60 1.10
C SER A 25 12.06 -7.33 0.39
N LEU A 26 11.93 -7.11 -0.91
CA LEU A 26 10.98 -7.87 -1.73
C LEU A 26 11.23 -9.38 -1.64
N ALA A 27 12.50 -9.79 -1.50
CA ALA A 27 12.89 -11.20 -1.38
C ALA A 27 12.35 -11.89 -0.13
N ASP A 28 12.12 -11.15 0.96
CA ASP A 28 11.55 -11.71 2.20
C ASP A 28 10.12 -12.26 2.01
N PHE A 29 9.45 -11.81 0.96
CA PHE A 29 8.10 -12.25 0.59
C PHE A 29 8.10 -13.30 -0.53
N SER A 30 9.27 -13.83 -0.94
CA SER A 30 9.38 -14.75 -2.09
C SER A 30 8.54 -16.02 -1.96
N GLY A 31 8.28 -16.48 -0.73
CA GLY A 31 7.43 -17.65 -0.44
C GLY A 31 5.92 -17.38 -0.48
N SER A 32 5.50 -16.12 -0.62
CA SER A 32 4.08 -15.77 -0.62
C SER A 32 3.47 -15.95 -2.02
N PRO A 33 2.37 -16.71 -2.18
CA PRO A 33 1.68 -16.86 -3.46
C PRO A 33 1.06 -15.55 -3.96
N VAL A 34 0.73 -14.64 -3.04
CA VAL A 34 0.24 -13.30 -3.33
C VAL A 34 0.95 -12.32 -2.40
N LEU A 35 1.36 -11.17 -2.93
CA LEU A 35 1.94 -10.06 -2.17
C LEU A 35 1.10 -8.81 -2.35
N VAL A 36 0.70 -8.21 -1.24
CA VAL A 36 0.05 -6.90 -1.19
C VAL A 36 1.04 -5.88 -0.65
N VAL A 37 1.31 -4.85 -1.44
CA VAL A 37 2.07 -3.67 -1.04
C VAL A 37 1.10 -2.49 -0.95
N VAL A 38 1.06 -1.81 0.19
CA VAL A 38 0.25 -0.61 0.35
C VAL A 38 1.12 0.60 0.68
N PHE A 39 1.02 1.65 -0.13
CA PHE A 39 1.56 2.95 0.26
C PHE A 39 0.61 3.60 1.26
N SER A 40 1.10 3.80 2.46
CA SER A 40 0.36 4.23 3.64
C SER A 40 1.06 5.41 4.30
N CYS A 41 0.54 5.90 5.42
CA CYS A 41 1.15 6.95 6.22
C CYS A 41 0.51 7.00 7.60
N VAL A 42 0.90 7.97 8.43
CA VAL A 42 0.38 8.09 9.80
C VAL A 42 -0.76 9.12 9.90
N HIS A 43 -0.66 10.25 9.20
CA HIS A 43 -1.57 11.40 9.39
C HIS A 43 -2.83 11.36 8.52
N CYS A 44 -2.85 10.64 7.39
CA CYS A 44 -3.95 10.70 6.43
C CYS A 44 -5.25 10.12 7.00
N PRO A 45 -6.37 10.87 7.04
CA PRO A 45 -7.64 10.37 7.57
C PRO A 45 -8.17 9.12 6.85
N TYR A 46 -7.89 8.99 5.57
CA TYR A 46 -8.27 7.80 4.80
C TYR A 46 -7.49 6.56 5.23
N VAL A 47 -6.20 6.71 5.58
CA VAL A 47 -5.40 5.64 6.16
C VAL A 47 -5.92 5.29 7.55
N VAL A 48 -6.04 6.29 8.44
CA VAL A 48 -6.51 6.11 9.81
C VAL A 48 -7.85 5.37 9.86
N ASN A 49 -8.78 5.73 8.99
CA ASN A 49 -10.08 5.06 8.89
C ASN A 49 -9.99 3.64 8.29
N SER A 50 -8.88 3.29 7.65
CA SER A 50 -8.67 1.97 7.03
C SER A 50 -7.81 1.03 7.88
N GLU A 51 -7.14 1.50 8.94
CA GLU A 51 -6.20 0.71 9.73
C GLU A 51 -6.80 -0.57 10.31
N GLU A 52 -8.00 -0.49 10.87
CA GLU A 52 -8.70 -1.67 11.41
C GLU A 52 -8.95 -2.71 10.33
N ARG A 53 -9.31 -2.28 9.11
CA ARG A 53 -9.53 -3.17 7.97
C ARG A 53 -8.21 -3.73 7.42
N MET A 54 -7.10 -2.99 7.51
CA MET A 54 -5.76 -3.50 7.17
C MET A 54 -5.33 -4.59 8.16
N LEU A 55 -5.54 -4.36 9.46
CA LEU A 55 -5.28 -5.35 10.51
C LEU A 55 -6.11 -6.61 10.30
N GLN A 56 -7.41 -6.45 10.05
CA GLN A 56 -8.31 -7.57 9.78
C GLN A 56 -7.94 -8.30 8.48
N PHE A 57 -7.53 -7.55 7.44
CA PHE A 57 -7.06 -8.15 6.20
C PHE A 57 -5.84 -9.06 6.44
N ASP A 58 -4.81 -8.56 7.13
CA ASP A 58 -3.64 -9.38 7.42
C ASP A 58 -3.99 -10.60 8.28
N ALA A 59 -4.83 -10.43 9.31
CA ALA A 59 -5.28 -11.53 10.14
C ALA A 59 -6.01 -12.62 9.34
N ASP A 60 -6.85 -12.24 8.38
CA ASP A 60 -7.63 -13.18 7.56
C ASP A 60 -6.77 -13.92 6.52
N TYR A 61 -5.73 -13.27 5.99
CA TYR A 61 -4.98 -13.77 4.82
C TYR A 61 -3.57 -14.29 5.13
N SER A 62 -2.97 -13.91 6.26
CA SER A 62 -1.61 -14.35 6.63
C SER A 62 -1.49 -15.87 6.72
N SER A 63 -2.51 -16.55 7.28
CA SER A 63 -2.55 -18.02 7.34
C SER A 63 -2.70 -18.70 5.98
N ARG A 64 -3.12 -17.97 4.95
CA ARG A 64 -3.22 -18.40 3.56
C ARG A 64 -1.94 -18.11 2.76
N GLY A 65 -0.89 -17.61 3.44
CA GLY A 65 0.41 -17.32 2.86
C GLY A 65 0.50 -15.98 2.12
N VAL A 66 -0.52 -15.13 2.20
CA VAL A 66 -0.46 -13.78 1.60
C VAL A 66 0.52 -12.91 2.37
N GLY A 67 1.49 -12.32 1.66
CA GLY A 67 2.34 -11.27 2.20
C GLY A 67 1.60 -9.94 2.18
N PHE A 68 1.65 -9.19 3.29
CA PHE A 68 1.12 -7.84 3.38
C PHE A 68 2.19 -6.92 3.96
N VAL A 69 2.48 -5.81 3.28
CA VAL A 69 3.48 -4.84 3.71
C VAL A 69 2.99 -3.42 3.45
N ALA A 70 3.08 -2.56 4.45
CA ALA A 70 2.79 -1.14 4.34
C ALA A 70 4.09 -0.34 4.22
N ILE A 71 4.12 0.64 3.32
CA ILE A 71 5.27 1.52 3.08
C ILE A 71 4.81 2.96 3.26
N ASN A 72 5.49 3.71 4.13
CA ASN A 72 5.31 5.15 4.24
C ASN A 72 6.44 5.86 3.52
N SER A 73 6.05 6.64 2.51
CA SER A 73 6.96 7.47 1.71
C SER A 73 6.63 8.96 1.85
N ASN A 74 5.76 9.35 2.79
CA ASN A 74 5.44 10.76 2.99
C ASN A 74 6.61 11.52 3.61
N ALA A 75 6.88 12.71 3.10
CA ALA A 75 7.88 13.60 3.68
C ALA A 75 7.45 14.08 5.08
N GLU A 76 8.26 13.80 6.09
CA GLU A 76 8.06 14.27 7.47
C GLU A 76 8.07 15.79 7.61
N THR A 77 8.69 16.50 6.65
CA THR A 77 8.67 17.96 6.59
C THR A 77 7.28 18.53 6.36
N THR A 78 6.35 17.72 5.82
CA THR A 78 4.95 18.12 5.62
C THR A 78 4.11 17.78 6.86
N TYR A 79 4.33 16.60 7.45
CA TYR A 79 3.70 16.14 8.69
C TYR A 79 4.73 15.36 9.50
N ALA A 80 5.11 15.87 10.66
CA ALA A 80 6.13 15.26 11.52
C ALA A 80 5.79 13.83 11.94
N ASP A 81 4.50 13.52 12.11
CA ASP A 81 4.03 12.18 12.47
C ASP A 81 4.30 11.14 11.37
N ASP A 82 4.54 11.54 10.13
CA ASP A 82 4.94 10.64 9.05
C ASP A 82 6.43 10.28 9.10
N GLY A 83 7.23 10.89 9.98
CA GLY A 83 8.60 10.48 10.25
C GLY A 83 8.68 9.12 10.96
N PHE A 84 9.87 8.53 10.97
CA PHE A 84 10.08 7.17 11.49
C PHE A 84 9.62 6.99 12.94
N GLU A 85 9.86 7.97 13.82
CA GLU A 85 9.42 7.92 15.22
C GLU A 85 7.90 7.91 15.35
N GLY A 86 7.20 8.70 14.54
CA GLY A 86 5.73 8.71 14.48
C GLY A 86 5.16 7.39 13.96
N MET A 87 5.80 6.78 12.97
CA MET A 87 5.46 5.45 12.48
C MET A 87 5.59 4.38 13.57
N VAL A 88 6.70 4.39 14.33
CA VAL A 88 6.93 3.47 15.46
C VAL A 88 5.83 3.64 16.52
N ALA A 89 5.55 4.89 16.91
CA ALA A 89 4.51 5.19 17.89
C ALA A 89 3.13 4.72 17.42
N ARG A 90 2.78 5.00 16.17
CA ARG A 90 1.48 4.60 15.58
C ARG A 90 1.34 3.09 15.48
N SER A 91 2.38 2.39 15.03
CA SER A 91 2.38 0.94 14.95
C SER A 91 2.16 0.30 16.32
N ALA A 92 2.84 0.81 17.35
CA ALA A 92 2.67 0.32 18.72
C ALA A 92 1.26 0.63 19.29
N GLU A 93 0.74 1.84 19.05
CA GLU A 93 -0.60 2.26 19.49
C GLU A 93 -1.70 1.39 18.90
N ARG A 94 -1.59 1.09 17.60
CA ARG A 94 -2.61 0.34 16.86
C ARG A 94 -2.39 -1.17 16.88
N GLY A 95 -1.22 -1.62 17.30
CA GLY A 95 -0.87 -3.05 17.32
C GLY A 95 -0.75 -3.62 15.90
N PHE A 96 -0.05 -2.93 14.99
CA PHE A 96 0.12 -3.43 13.62
C PHE A 96 0.80 -4.80 13.64
N ASN A 97 0.19 -5.77 12.96
CA ASN A 97 0.61 -7.16 12.86
C ASN A 97 1.35 -7.47 11.55
N PHE A 98 1.57 -6.45 10.73
CA PHE A 98 2.27 -6.50 9.45
C PHE A 98 3.49 -5.57 9.43
N PRO A 99 4.49 -5.81 8.56
CA PRO A 99 5.62 -4.90 8.37
C PRO A 99 5.16 -3.50 7.94
N PHE A 100 5.65 -2.46 8.65
CA PHE A 100 5.46 -1.06 8.28
C PHE A 100 6.81 -0.42 8.05
N LEU A 101 7.10 -0.08 6.78
CA LEU A 101 8.41 0.28 6.28
C LEU A 101 8.51 1.77 5.96
N HIS A 102 9.70 2.34 6.15
CA HIS A 102 9.97 3.75 5.87
C HIS A 102 10.79 3.92 4.60
N ASP A 103 10.18 4.48 3.57
CA ASP A 103 10.82 4.90 2.32
C ASP A 103 11.13 6.41 2.38
N GLN A 104 12.15 6.78 3.19
CA GLN A 104 12.53 8.16 3.39
C GLN A 104 13.00 8.85 2.10
N SER A 105 13.64 8.11 1.20
CA SER A 105 14.12 8.62 -0.08
C SER A 105 13.00 8.89 -1.08
N GLN A 106 11.85 8.26 -0.89
CA GLN A 106 10.69 8.27 -1.82
C GLN A 106 10.96 7.59 -3.16
N GLU A 107 12.11 6.91 -3.28
CA GLU A 107 12.46 6.18 -4.51
C GLU A 107 11.52 5.03 -4.79
N ILE A 108 11.06 4.34 -3.73
CA ILE A 108 10.13 3.21 -3.89
C ILE A 108 8.73 3.72 -4.28
N ALA A 109 8.24 4.79 -3.65
CA ALA A 109 6.99 5.41 -4.07
C ALA A 109 7.03 5.83 -5.55
N LEU A 110 8.15 6.40 -5.98
CA LEU A 110 8.35 6.79 -7.39
C LEU A 110 8.39 5.58 -8.32
N ALA A 111 9.12 4.50 -7.93
CA ALA A 111 9.24 3.28 -8.73
C ALA A 111 7.90 2.56 -8.93
N TYR A 112 7.02 2.56 -7.90
CA TYR A 112 5.67 2.01 -7.98
C TYR A 112 4.69 2.98 -8.66
N GLY A 113 5.03 4.26 -8.72
CA GLY A 113 4.12 5.32 -9.15
C GLY A 113 2.94 5.47 -8.19
N ALA A 114 3.23 5.50 -6.89
CA ALA A 114 2.23 5.67 -5.85
C ALA A 114 1.60 7.06 -5.93
N LEU A 115 0.27 7.12 -6.05
CA LEU A 115 -0.47 8.38 -6.22
C LEU A 115 -0.98 8.92 -4.88
N ARG A 116 -1.48 8.04 -4.03
CA ARG A 116 -2.23 8.39 -2.82
C ARG A 116 -1.84 7.50 -1.64
N THR A 117 -2.33 7.88 -0.47
CA THR A 117 -2.31 7.06 0.73
C THR A 117 -3.74 6.90 1.26
N PRO A 118 -4.28 5.65 1.34
CA PRO A 118 -3.67 4.40 0.91
C PRO A 118 -3.76 4.17 -0.62
N HIS A 119 -2.75 3.47 -1.18
CA HIS A 119 -2.75 2.97 -2.56
C HIS A 119 -2.21 1.55 -2.57
N TYR A 120 -3.01 0.59 -3.02
CA TYR A 120 -2.71 -0.84 -2.97
C TYR A 120 -2.19 -1.36 -4.30
N PHE A 121 -1.22 -2.26 -4.24
CA PHE A 121 -0.66 -3.02 -5.36
C PHE A 121 -0.65 -4.49 -4.98
N VAL A 122 -1.26 -5.35 -5.80
CA VAL A 122 -1.35 -6.79 -5.56
C VAL A 122 -0.59 -7.53 -6.67
N PHE A 123 0.38 -8.32 -6.23
CA PHE A 123 1.24 -9.10 -7.10
C PHE A 123 0.98 -10.60 -6.90
N ASP A 124 1.05 -11.36 -7.99
CA ASP A 124 1.00 -12.81 -7.95
C ASP A 124 2.33 -13.45 -7.48
N GLY A 125 2.42 -14.76 -7.49
CA GLY A 125 3.61 -15.52 -7.09
C GLY A 125 4.84 -15.26 -7.94
N GLU A 126 4.67 -14.79 -9.17
CA GLU A 126 5.74 -14.34 -10.07
C GLU A 126 6.07 -12.86 -9.92
N ARG A 127 5.46 -12.19 -8.93
CA ARG A 127 5.58 -10.74 -8.68
C ARG A 127 5.15 -9.89 -9.87
N LYS A 128 4.12 -10.35 -10.60
CA LYS A 128 3.47 -9.57 -11.64
C LYS A 128 2.25 -8.85 -11.06
N LEU A 129 2.11 -7.56 -11.37
CA LEU A 129 0.98 -6.75 -10.90
C LEU A 129 -0.33 -7.28 -11.50
N ARG A 130 -1.29 -7.60 -10.63
CA ARG A 130 -2.61 -8.12 -10.99
C ARG A 130 -3.75 -7.22 -10.56
N TYR A 131 -3.52 -6.38 -9.58
CA TYR A 131 -4.48 -5.37 -9.13
C TYR A 131 -3.74 -4.13 -8.62
N THR A 132 -4.28 -2.95 -8.91
CA THR A 132 -3.89 -1.71 -8.23
C THR A 132 -5.09 -0.79 -8.03
N GLY A 133 -5.10 -0.08 -6.89
CA GLY A 133 -6.15 0.86 -6.57
C GLY A 133 -6.49 0.96 -5.09
N ARG A 134 -7.78 0.89 -4.77
CA ARG A 134 -8.34 1.04 -3.42
C ARG A 134 -8.54 -0.28 -2.70
N MET A 135 -8.79 -0.24 -1.39
CA MET A 135 -9.19 -1.43 -0.61
C MET A 135 -10.66 -1.80 -0.87
N ASP A 136 -11.51 -0.77 -0.85
CA ASP A 136 -12.96 -0.84 -1.01
C ASP A 136 -13.50 0.53 -1.47
N ASP A 137 -14.80 0.63 -1.68
CA ASP A 137 -15.46 1.85 -2.18
C ASP A 137 -15.79 2.87 -1.08
N ASN A 138 -15.59 2.55 0.19
CA ASN A 138 -16.00 3.45 1.29
C ASN A 138 -14.95 3.62 2.41
N PRO A 139 -13.79 4.21 2.11
CA PRO A 139 -12.72 4.37 3.10
C PRO A 139 -13.07 5.30 4.28
N ARG A 140 -14.12 6.13 4.15
CA ARG A 140 -14.51 7.09 5.19
C ARG A 140 -15.49 6.53 6.22
N ASN A 141 -16.29 5.55 5.84
CA ASN A 141 -17.34 5.01 6.68
C ASN A 141 -17.22 3.48 6.75
N PRO A 142 -16.37 2.95 7.64
CA PRO A 142 -16.23 1.53 7.85
C PRO A 142 -17.59 0.87 8.11
N GLY A 143 -17.83 -0.27 7.48
CA GLY A 143 -19.09 -1.01 7.57
C GLY A 143 -20.20 -0.51 6.62
N LYS A 144 -19.89 0.43 5.72
CA LYS A 144 -20.80 0.90 4.65
C LYS A 144 -20.23 0.65 3.25
N GLU A 145 -19.15 -0.09 3.16
CA GLU A 145 -18.58 -0.52 1.89
C GLU A 145 -19.53 -1.48 1.17
N THR A 146 -19.66 -1.32 -0.14
CA THR A 146 -20.49 -2.15 -1.02
C THR A 146 -19.65 -3.01 -1.95
N THR A 147 -18.37 -2.69 -2.11
CA THR A 147 -17.39 -3.47 -2.88
C THR A 147 -16.11 -3.68 -2.06
N HIS A 148 -15.39 -4.78 -2.32
CA HIS A 148 -14.20 -5.18 -1.59
C HIS A 148 -13.07 -5.58 -2.54
N GLU A 149 -12.73 -4.69 -3.47
CA GLU A 149 -11.89 -4.99 -4.63
C GLU A 149 -10.51 -5.57 -4.27
N LEU A 150 -9.90 -5.12 -3.17
CA LEU A 150 -8.64 -5.70 -2.71
C LEU A 150 -8.81 -7.17 -2.31
N ARG A 151 -9.86 -7.50 -1.54
CA ARG A 151 -10.15 -8.88 -1.11
C ARG A 151 -10.51 -9.76 -2.30
N ASP A 152 -11.35 -9.26 -3.19
CA ASP A 152 -11.78 -9.96 -4.39
C ASP A 152 -10.58 -10.30 -5.30
N ALA A 153 -9.64 -9.35 -5.45
CA ALA A 153 -8.41 -9.57 -6.22
C ALA A 153 -7.51 -10.65 -5.57
N VAL A 154 -7.30 -10.58 -4.26
CA VAL A 154 -6.46 -11.56 -3.54
C VAL A 154 -7.11 -12.95 -3.56
N ASP A 155 -8.43 -13.06 -3.34
CA ASP A 155 -9.15 -14.32 -3.40
C ASP A 155 -9.10 -14.94 -4.80
N ALA A 156 -9.27 -14.13 -5.85
CA ALA A 156 -9.14 -14.61 -7.23
C ALA A 156 -7.76 -15.21 -7.49
N LEU A 157 -6.68 -14.54 -7.06
CA LEU A 157 -5.31 -15.03 -7.26
C LEU A 157 -5.02 -16.30 -6.47
N LEU A 158 -5.48 -16.41 -5.22
CA LEU A 158 -5.33 -17.61 -4.41
C LEU A 158 -6.09 -18.82 -4.98
N GLU A 159 -7.16 -18.56 -5.72
CA GLU A 159 -7.96 -19.57 -6.42
C GLU A 159 -7.51 -19.79 -7.89
N ASN A 160 -6.39 -19.19 -8.29
CA ASN A 160 -5.88 -19.22 -9.68
C ASN A 160 -6.90 -18.75 -10.72
N ARG A 161 -7.70 -17.73 -10.38
CA ARG A 161 -8.64 -17.05 -11.25
C ARG A 161 -8.11 -15.69 -11.70
N GLU A 162 -8.61 -15.19 -12.80
CA GLU A 162 -8.39 -13.81 -13.22
C GLU A 162 -9.09 -12.84 -12.24
N VAL A 163 -8.47 -11.68 -12.03
CA VAL A 163 -9.05 -10.58 -11.25
C VAL A 163 -10.09 -9.87 -12.11
N GLU A 164 -11.34 -9.88 -11.69
CA GLU A 164 -12.46 -9.34 -12.47
C GLU A 164 -12.37 -7.81 -12.61
N VAL A 165 -11.99 -7.12 -11.53
CA VAL A 165 -11.79 -5.65 -11.51
C VAL A 165 -10.33 -5.38 -11.16
N PRO A 166 -9.40 -5.38 -12.14
CA PRO A 166 -7.97 -5.30 -11.87
C PRO A 166 -7.46 -3.87 -11.59
N LEU A 167 -8.27 -2.86 -11.91
CA LEU A 167 -7.90 -1.45 -11.74
C LEU A 167 -9.04 -0.68 -11.09
N THR A 168 -8.70 0.11 -10.07
CA THR A 168 -9.59 1.12 -9.49
C THR A 168 -8.79 2.36 -9.12
N ASN A 169 -9.43 3.52 -9.04
CA ASN A 169 -8.75 4.72 -8.53
C ASN A 169 -8.50 4.60 -7.03
N PRO A 170 -7.27 4.79 -6.55
CA PRO A 170 -7.00 4.84 -5.11
C PRO A 170 -7.72 6.05 -4.49
N ILE A 171 -8.35 5.84 -3.34
CA ILE A 171 -9.07 6.90 -2.61
C ILE A 171 -8.25 7.30 -1.39
N GLY A 172 -7.69 8.51 -1.40
CA GLY A 172 -6.82 8.96 -0.32
C GLY A 172 -6.26 10.35 -0.54
N CYS A 173 -5.37 10.75 0.37
CA CYS A 173 -4.55 11.95 0.21
C CYS A 173 -3.41 11.70 -0.77
N ASN A 174 -2.98 12.72 -1.51
CA ASN A 174 -1.77 12.60 -2.33
C ASN A 174 -0.56 12.25 -1.45
N VAL A 175 0.35 11.45 -1.99
CA VAL A 175 1.69 11.27 -1.39
C VAL A 175 2.33 12.63 -1.18
N LYS A 176 3.00 12.83 -0.04
CA LYS A 176 3.68 14.09 0.30
C LYS A 176 5.14 14.01 -0.13
N TRP A 177 5.44 14.66 -1.24
CA TRP A 177 6.77 14.65 -1.84
C TRP A 177 7.68 15.71 -1.21
N SER A 178 8.92 15.34 -0.94
CA SER A 178 9.94 16.24 -0.39
C SER A 178 10.19 17.44 -1.31
N GLY A 179 10.23 18.63 -0.73
CA GLY A 179 10.46 19.85 -1.49
C GLY A 179 9.29 20.31 -2.36
N GLN A 180 8.14 19.65 -2.28
CA GLN A 180 6.94 20.00 -3.04
C GLN A 180 5.84 20.56 -2.13
N GLU A 181 4.87 21.24 -2.73
CA GLU A 181 3.67 21.70 -2.02
C GLU A 181 2.81 20.50 -1.57
N LYS A 182 2.04 20.71 -0.50
CA LYS A 182 1.21 19.68 0.14
C LYS A 182 0.30 18.88 -0.81
N HIS A 183 -0.17 19.50 -1.88
CA HIS A 183 -1.11 18.89 -2.84
C HIS A 183 -0.48 18.63 -4.21
N TRP A 184 0.83 18.77 -4.30
CA TRP A 184 1.54 18.53 -5.54
C TRP A 184 1.40 17.04 -5.97
N MET A 185 1.35 16.83 -7.28
CA MET A 185 1.43 15.52 -7.92
C MET A 185 2.33 15.64 -9.16
N PRO A 186 3.06 14.57 -9.53
CA PRO A 186 3.75 14.53 -10.81
C PRO A 186 2.82 14.85 -11.98
N ALA A 187 3.32 15.54 -13.00
CA ALA A 187 2.50 15.94 -14.16
C ALA A 187 1.91 14.74 -14.94
N GLU A 188 2.61 13.60 -14.87
CA GLU A 188 2.21 12.33 -15.48
C GLU A 188 1.22 11.53 -14.61
N ALA A 189 1.03 11.95 -13.36
CA ALA A 189 0.10 11.29 -12.45
C ALA A 189 -1.33 11.66 -12.83
N CYS A 190 -2.14 10.66 -13.15
CA CYS A 190 -3.55 10.79 -13.42
C CYS A 190 -4.32 9.65 -12.74
N ASP A 191 -5.62 9.78 -12.68
CA ASP A 191 -6.46 8.67 -12.23
C ASP A 191 -6.22 7.44 -13.12
N ILE A 192 -6.29 6.26 -12.52
CA ILE A 192 -5.94 4.99 -13.20
C ILE A 192 -7.05 4.56 -14.15
N VAL A 193 -8.30 4.90 -13.81
CA VAL A 193 -9.52 4.61 -14.56
C VAL A 193 -10.47 5.81 -14.58
#